data_a239b4e0994ef441c1de9f5d75e2e38c
#
_entry.id   a239b4e0994ef441c1de9f5d75e2e38c
#
_cell.length_a   1.000
_cell.length_b   1.000
_cell.length_c   1.000
_cell.angle_alpha   90.00
_cell.angle_beta   90.00
_cell.angle_gamma   90.00
#
_symmetry.space_group_name_H-M   'P 1'
#
loop_
_entity.id
_entity.type
_entity.pdbx_description
1 polymer ?
#
loop_
_entity_poly.entity_id
_entity_poly.type
_entity_poly.pdbx_seq_one_letter_code
_entity_poly.pdbx_strand_id
1 'polypeptide(L)'
;RRQRQMCIRDRYGFMICFFIGFAVKLPVFPLHGWLPDAHAQAPTAGSVDLAGILIKTAAYGLLRFVIPFFPTASAQFADIAIIFGLIGIFYGAWCAYQQTDMKRLLAYTSISHMGFILLAIYAGNILTFQGLMIMMLAHGLSSAALFIMSGQIYERLHTRDLRLMGGLRGQLQYLPFFLMFFVAALVGVPGLGNFIGEFLILMGSFNKYPVFTILASISLVFAGLYGLILIHRALFGEPNPEQKQHYTSPLKDLSAREVGILMICAIGLVWLGIYPQTFLDVSHSSMQWLVNSYVPVQEVVETVQQTATQLEHVEIQ
;
A
#
# COMPACT_ATOMS: atom_id res chain seq x y z
N ARG A 1 -24.56 19.97 -28.71
CA ARG A 1 -24.58 19.74 -27.22
C ARG A 1 -24.87 18.28 -26.88
N ARG A 2 -25.92 17.62 -27.42
CA ARG A 2 -26.22 16.19 -27.11
C ARG A 2 -25.08 15.23 -27.48
N GLN A 3 -24.42 15.37 -28.61
CA GLN A 3 -23.28 14.52 -29.00
C GLN A 3 -22.08 14.68 -28.06
N ARG A 4 -21.74 15.91 -27.61
CA ARG A 4 -20.68 16.10 -26.60
C ARG A 4 -21.00 15.46 -25.25
N GLN A 5 -22.24 15.54 -24.79
CA GLN A 5 -22.67 14.91 -23.55
C GLN A 5 -22.65 13.37 -23.65
N MET A 6 -22.99 12.81 -24.81
CA MET A 6 -22.91 11.38 -25.07
C MET A 6 -21.46 10.89 -25.00
N CYS A 7 -20.52 11.58 -25.67
CA CYS A 7 -19.10 11.24 -25.61
C CYS A 7 -18.49 11.34 -24.18
N ILE A 8 -18.93 12.29 -23.36
CA ILE A 8 -18.46 12.42 -21.97
C ILE A 8 -18.97 11.25 -21.14
N ARG A 9 -20.23 10.87 -21.27
CA ARG A 9 -20.81 9.74 -20.54
C ARG A 9 -20.19 8.42 -20.92
N ASP A 10 -19.91 8.22 -22.20
CA ASP A 10 -19.26 6.99 -22.69
C ASP A 10 -17.82 6.90 -22.16
N ARG A 11 -17.06 8.00 -22.15
CA ARG A 11 -15.70 8.05 -21.56
C ARG A 11 -15.70 7.74 -20.08
N TYR A 12 -16.71 8.24 -19.34
CA TYR A 12 -16.86 7.92 -17.91
C TYR A 12 -17.15 6.42 -17.71
N GLY A 13 -18.01 5.83 -18.51
CA GLY A 13 -18.29 4.39 -18.50
C GLY A 13 -17.05 3.54 -18.78
N PHE A 14 -16.27 3.89 -19.82
CA PHE A 14 -15.01 3.20 -20.12
C PHE A 14 -13.97 3.36 -18.99
N MET A 15 -13.84 4.56 -18.42
CA MET A 15 -12.95 4.80 -17.29
C MET A 15 -13.30 3.89 -16.12
N ILE A 16 -14.60 3.76 -15.78
CA ILE A 16 -15.05 2.86 -14.69
C ILE A 16 -14.72 1.40 -14.99
N CYS A 17 -14.90 0.93 -16.22
CA CYS A 17 -14.51 -0.43 -16.59
C CYS A 17 -13.02 -0.70 -16.40
N PHE A 18 -12.17 0.24 -16.85
CA PHE A 18 -10.73 0.16 -16.61
C PHE A 18 -10.38 0.22 -15.10
N PHE A 19 -11.02 1.15 -14.38
CA PHE A 19 -10.83 1.27 -12.94
C PHE A 19 -11.19 -0.04 -12.22
N ILE A 20 -12.35 -0.63 -12.49
CA ILE A 20 -12.77 -1.89 -11.86
C ILE A 20 -11.76 -3.00 -12.16
N GLY A 21 -11.30 -3.12 -13.41
CA GLY A 21 -10.31 -4.13 -13.77
C GLY A 21 -9.02 -4.02 -12.95
N PHE A 22 -8.49 -2.80 -12.77
CA PHE A 22 -7.32 -2.57 -11.94
C PHE A 22 -7.63 -2.62 -10.44
N ALA A 23 -8.82 -2.18 -10.00
CA ALA A 23 -9.25 -2.18 -8.62
C ALA A 23 -9.41 -3.60 -8.03
N VAL A 24 -9.81 -4.58 -8.85
CA VAL A 24 -9.79 -5.99 -8.45
C VAL A 24 -8.37 -6.41 -8.10
N LYS A 25 -7.39 -6.12 -8.96
CA LYS A 25 -6.00 -6.52 -8.78
C LYS A 25 -5.28 -5.69 -7.71
N LEU A 26 -5.61 -4.41 -7.54
CA LEU A 26 -5.09 -3.51 -6.50
C LEU A 26 -5.72 -3.75 -5.12
N PRO A 27 -6.44 -4.77 -4.89
CA PRO A 27 -7.48 -5.11 -3.91
C PRO A 27 -8.15 -3.91 -3.24
N VAL A 28 -8.80 -3.07 -4.05
CA VAL A 28 -9.59 -1.94 -3.54
C VAL A 28 -10.89 -2.45 -2.91
N PHE A 29 -11.29 -1.88 -1.77
CA PHE A 29 -12.60 -2.19 -1.19
C PHE A 29 -13.75 -1.82 -2.17
N PRO A 30 -14.75 -2.67 -2.39
CA PRO A 30 -15.03 -3.99 -1.78
C PRO A 30 -14.42 -5.20 -2.54
N LEU A 31 -13.61 -4.97 -3.58
CA LEU A 31 -13.11 -6.01 -4.51
C LEU A 31 -11.86 -6.75 -3.97
N HIS A 32 -11.53 -6.61 -2.69
CA HIS A 32 -10.29 -7.07 -2.06
C HIS A 32 -10.36 -8.51 -1.50
N GLY A 33 -11.56 -9.10 -1.38
CA GLY A 33 -11.76 -10.34 -0.61
C GLY A 33 -10.94 -11.56 -1.06
N TRP A 34 -10.53 -11.60 -2.31
CA TRP A 34 -9.71 -12.68 -2.85
C TRP A 34 -8.27 -12.72 -2.30
N LEU A 35 -7.71 -11.55 -1.91
CA LEU A 35 -6.30 -11.43 -1.58
C LEU A 35 -5.90 -12.22 -0.31
N PRO A 36 -6.61 -12.12 0.83
CA PRO A 36 -6.27 -12.86 2.03
C PRO A 36 -6.34 -14.38 1.83
N ASP A 37 -7.33 -14.86 1.06
CA ASP A 37 -7.49 -16.29 0.78
C ASP A 37 -6.41 -16.77 -0.20
N ALA A 38 -6.09 -16.00 -1.22
CA ALA A 38 -5.01 -16.31 -2.14
C ALA A 38 -3.66 -16.43 -1.41
N HIS A 39 -3.32 -15.49 -0.51
CA HIS A 39 -2.09 -15.56 0.28
C HIS A 39 -2.07 -16.74 1.26
N ALA A 40 -3.22 -17.06 1.87
CA ALA A 40 -3.32 -18.17 2.80
C ALA A 40 -3.07 -19.51 2.13
N GLN A 41 -3.53 -19.68 0.88
CA GLN A 41 -3.39 -20.94 0.14
C GLN A 41 -2.10 -21.03 -0.71
N ALA A 42 -1.55 -19.89 -1.13
CA ALA A 42 -0.37 -19.86 -1.98
C ALA A 42 0.89 -20.39 -1.25
N PRO A 43 1.82 -21.03 -1.97
CA PRO A 43 3.15 -21.29 -1.45
C PRO A 43 3.87 -19.98 -1.15
N THR A 44 4.91 -20.02 -0.33
CA THR A 44 5.63 -18.80 0.10
C THR A 44 6.11 -17.96 -1.08
N ALA A 45 6.71 -18.59 -2.10
CA ALA A 45 7.19 -17.90 -3.30
C ALA A 45 6.05 -17.15 -4.05
N GLY A 46 4.88 -17.78 -4.18
CA GLY A 46 3.70 -17.15 -4.79
C GLY A 46 3.20 -15.95 -4.00
N SER A 47 3.22 -16.02 -2.66
CA SER A 47 2.86 -14.87 -1.81
C SER A 47 3.87 -13.73 -1.92
N VAL A 48 5.17 -14.04 -2.05
CA VAL A 48 6.24 -13.04 -2.22
C VAL A 48 6.08 -12.30 -3.55
N ASP A 49 5.86 -13.01 -4.65
CA ASP A 49 5.66 -12.42 -5.97
C ASP A 49 4.37 -11.58 -6.03
N LEU A 50 3.27 -12.13 -5.50
CA LEU A 50 1.98 -11.45 -5.47
C LEU A 50 2.05 -10.13 -4.68
N ALA A 51 2.58 -10.16 -3.46
CA ALA A 51 2.68 -8.97 -2.62
C ALA A 51 3.80 -8.03 -3.07
N GLY A 52 4.95 -8.56 -3.51
CA GLY A 52 6.10 -7.76 -3.89
C GLY A 52 5.90 -6.97 -5.18
N ILE A 53 5.33 -7.59 -6.21
CA ILE A 53 5.30 -7.05 -7.58
C ILE A 53 3.88 -6.96 -8.13
N LEU A 54 3.13 -8.07 -8.14
CA LEU A 54 1.90 -8.17 -8.93
C LEU A 54 0.81 -7.17 -8.55
N ILE A 55 0.63 -6.88 -7.26
CA ILE A 55 -0.34 -5.88 -6.81
C ILE A 55 0.04 -4.48 -7.33
N LYS A 56 1.33 -4.14 -7.37
CA LYS A 56 1.84 -2.85 -7.83
C LYS A 56 1.65 -2.61 -9.31
N THR A 57 1.58 -3.68 -10.13
CA THR A 57 1.28 -3.52 -11.56
C THR A 57 -0.11 -2.92 -11.80
N ALA A 58 -1.06 -3.13 -10.88
CA ALA A 58 -2.38 -2.49 -10.97
C ALA A 58 -2.33 -0.99 -10.65
N ALA A 59 -1.56 -0.59 -9.63
CA ALA A 59 -1.30 0.82 -9.34
C ALA A 59 -0.64 1.52 -10.53
N TYR A 60 0.37 0.87 -11.12
CA TYR A 60 1.00 1.36 -12.35
C TYR A 60 -0.01 1.46 -13.51
N GLY A 61 -0.91 0.47 -13.65
CA GLY A 61 -1.96 0.48 -14.67
C GLY A 61 -2.93 1.66 -14.52
N LEU A 62 -3.32 2.00 -13.30
CA LEU A 62 -4.13 3.19 -13.02
C LEU A 62 -3.39 4.46 -13.42
N LEU A 63 -2.11 4.61 -13.04
CA LEU A 63 -1.30 5.77 -13.40
C LEU A 63 -1.03 5.89 -14.89
N ARG A 64 -0.73 4.79 -15.56
CA ARG A 64 -0.26 4.80 -16.96
C ARG A 64 -1.39 4.85 -17.98
N PHE A 65 -2.53 4.25 -17.64
CA PHE A 65 -3.65 4.11 -18.57
C PHE A 65 -4.88 4.91 -18.13
N VAL A 66 -5.36 4.72 -16.89
CA VAL A 66 -6.65 5.32 -16.47
C VAL A 66 -6.55 6.83 -16.42
N ILE A 67 -5.55 7.35 -15.72
CA ILE A 67 -5.38 8.80 -15.57
C ILE A 67 -5.15 9.50 -16.91
N PRO A 68 -4.18 9.09 -17.77
CA PRO A 68 -3.91 9.79 -19.02
C PRO A 68 -4.99 9.63 -20.09
N PHE A 69 -5.67 8.47 -20.15
CA PHE A 69 -6.70 8.25 -21.17
C PHE A 69 -8.03 8.91 -20.82
N PHE A 70 -8.32 9.06 -19.51
CA PHE A 70 -9.59 9.59 -19.03
C PHE A 70 -9.39 10.68 -17.96
N PRO A 71 -8.61 11.76 -18.21
CA PRO A 71 -8.24 12.71 -17.17
C PRO A 71 -9.44 13.39 -16.54
N THR A 72 -10.41 13.86 -17.35
CA THR A 72 -11.63 14.52 -16.86
C THR A 72 -12.55 13.58 -16.09
N ALA A 73 -12.74 12.35 -16.57
CA ALA A 73 -13.55 11.34 -15.91
C ALA A 73 -12.91 10.89 -14.60
N SER A 74 -11.58 10.73 -14.58
CA SER A 74 -10.83 10.38 -13.38
C SER A 74 -10.90 11.48 -12.32
N ALA A 75 -10.85 12.74 -12.72
CA ALA A 75 -10.98 13.86 -11.80
C ALA A 75 -12.40 13.93 -11.18
N GLN A 76 -13.45 13.66 -11.97
CA GLN A 76 -14.83 13.57 -11.45
C GLN A 76 -15.04 12.38 -10.51
N PHE A 77 -14.30 11.30 -10.70
CA PHE A 77 -14.39 10.09 -9.89
C PHE A 77 -13.48 10.12 -8.66
N ALA A 78 -12.61 11.11 -8.52
CA ALA A 78 -11.56 11.17 -7.53
C ALA A 78 -12.08 11.02 -6.08
N ASP A 79 -13.13 11.75 -5.71
CA ASP A 79 -13.69 11.69 -4.36
C ASP A 79 -14.22 10.28 -4.01
N ILE A 80 -14.87 9.63 -4.97
CA ILE A 80 -15.38 8.26 -4.80
C ILE A 80 -14.23 7.29 -4.62
N ALA A 81 -13.19 7.40 -5.44
CA ALA A 81 -12.00 6.55 -5.34
C ALA A 81 -11.27 6.74 -4.01
N ILE A 82 -11.13 7.98 -3.54
CA ILE A 82 -10.52 8.30 -2.25
C ILE A 82 -11.33 7.70 -1.10
N ILE A 83 -12.66 7.78 -1.14
CA ILE A 83 -13.53 7.15 -0.14
C ILE A 83 -13.32 5.63 -0.11
N PHE A 84 -13.25 4.97 -1.27
CA PHE A 84 -12.94 3.53 -1.32
C PHE A 84 -11.53 3.23 -0.78
N GLY A 85 -10.55 4.09 -1.06
CA GLY A 85 -9.22 4.01 -0.48
C GLY A 85 -9.25 4.08 1.05
N LEU A 86 -9.95 5.08 1.61
CA LEU A 86 -10.08 5.25 3.06
C LEU A 86 -10.78 4.06 3.73
N ILE A 87 -11.89 3.59 3.16
CA ILE A 87 -12.57 2.40 3.68
C ILE A 87 -11.58 1.22 3.68
N GLY A 88 -10.82 1.03 2.59
CA GLY A 88 -9.79 0.00 2.48
C GLY A 88 -8.70 0.12 3.54
N ILE A 89 -8.24 1.35 3.83
CA ILE A 89 -7.25 1.64 4.88
C ILE A 89 -7.74 1.14 6.24
N PHE A 90 -8.91 1.59 6.68
CA PHE A 90 -9.45 1.23 8.00
C PHE A 90 -9.90 -0.23 8.07
N TYR A 91 -10.61 -0.70 7.07
CA TYR A 91 -11.08 -2.08 7.00
C TYR A 91 -9.91 -3.07 6.98
N GLY A 92 -8.90 -2.81 6.15
CA GLY A 92 -7.70 -3.63 6.10
C GLY A 92 -6.97 -3.68 7.43
N ALA A 93 -6.76 -2.52 8.07
CA ALA A 93 -6.10 -2.45 9.37
C ALA A 93 -6.90 -3.15 10.48
N TRP A 94 -8.23 -2.97 10.51
CA TRP A 94 -9.11 -3.61 11.48
C TRP A 94 -9.14 -5.14 11.30
N CYS A 95 -9.24 -5.61 10.07
CA CYS A 95 -9.21 -7.04 9.78
C CYS A 95 -7.84 -7.66 10.10
N ALA A 96 -6.73 -6.95 9.82
CA ALA A 96 -5.38 -7.39 10.17
C ALA A 96 -5.24 -7.61 11.67
N TYR A 97 -5.73 -6.67 12.48
CA TYR A 97 -5.72 -6.75 13.95
C TYR A 97 -6.36 -8.04 14.48
N GLN A 98 -7.44 -8.51 13.85
CA GLN A 98 -8.20 -9.68 14.31
C GLN A 98 -7.68 -11.03 13.78
N GLN A 99 -6.73 -11.02 12.84
CA GLN A 99 -6.23 -12.27 12.25
C GLN A 99 -5.42 -13.11 13.24
N THR A 100 -5.58 -14.40 13.10
CA THR A 100 -4.77 -15.40 13.81
C THR A 100 -3.73 -16.05 12.89
N ASP A 101 -3.99 -16.12 11.58
CA ASP A 101 -3.03 -16.60 10.60
C ASP A 101 -2.10 -15.46 10.16
N MET A 102 -0.78 -15.68 10.26
CA MET A 102 0.25 -14.69 9.94
C MET A 102 0.16 -14.22 8.48
N LYS A 103 -0.08 -15.11 7.50
CA LYS A 103 -0.19 -14.73 6.10
C LYS A 103 -1.46 -13.91 5.83
N ARG A 104 -2.57 -14.23 6.46
CA ARG A 104 -3.80 -13.43 6.36
C ARG A 104 -3.62 -12.05 6.97
N LEU A 105 -2.95 -11.96 8.13
CA LEU A 105 -2.62 -10.68 8.74
C LEU A 105 -1.83 -9.81 7.75
N LEU A 106 -0.75 -10.32 7.18
CA LEU A 106 0.08 -9.61 6.21
C LEU A 106 -0.68 -9.23 4.94
N ALA A 107 -1.62 -10.05 4.49
CA ALA A 107 -2.47 -9.72 3.35
C ALA A 107 -3.39 -8.53 3.65
N TYR A 108 -4.02 -8.49 4.82
CA TYR A 108 -4.87 -7.36 5.23
C TYR A 108 -4.09 -6.07 5.46
N THR A 109 -2.85 -6.15 5.95
CA THR A 109 -1.98 -4.95 6.02
C THR A 109 -1.68 -4.41 4.64
N SER A 110 -1.48 -5.27 3.64
CA SER A 110 -1.30 -4.86 2.24
C SER A 110 -2.54 -4.15 1.68
N ILE A 111 -3.76 -4.62 2.00
CA ILE A 111 -5.01 -3.92 1.60
C ILE A 111 -5.03 -2.50 2.17
N SER A 112 -4.65 -2.32 3.43
CA SER A 112 -4.57 -1.01 4.06
C SER A 112 -3.60 -0.08 3.31
N HIS A 113 -2.39 -0.55 3.00
CA HIS A 113 -1.40 0.23 2.26
C HIS A 113 -1.82 0.54 0.80
N MET A 114 -2.56 -0.38 0.15
CA MET A 114 -3.11 -0.10 -1.19
C MET A 114 -4.18 1.00 -1.15
N GLY A 115 -4.84 1.21 -0.03
CA GLY A 115 -5.73 2.36 0.17
C GLY A 115 -4.97 3.70 0.14
N PHE A 116 -3.78 3.79 0.74
CA PHE A 116 -2.90 4.97 0.61
C PHE A 116 -2.44 5.19 -0.82
N ILE A 117 -2.12 4.13 -1.55
CA ILE A 117 -1.79 4.19 -2.98
C ILE A 117 -2.96 4.78 -3.78
N LEU A 118 -4.18 4.35 -3.52
CA LEU A 118 -5.36 4.88 -4.20
C LEU A 118 -5.60 6.36 -3.87
N LEU A 119 -5.45 6.76 -2.61
CA LEU A 119 -5.49 8.16 -2.19
C LEU A 119 -4.46 9.00 -2.96
N ALA A 120 -3.22 8.52 -3.07
CA ALA A 120 -2.16 9.22 -3.77
C ALA A 120 -2.43 9.40 -5.27
N ILE A 121 -2.96 8.36 -5.94
CA ILE A 121 -3.30 8.40 -7.37
C ILE A 121 -4.33 9.50 -7.65
N TYR A 122 -5.37 9.58 -6.82
CA TYR A 122 -6.49 10.49 -7.06
C TYR A 122 -6.33 11.87 -6.42
N ALA A 123 -5.41 12.04 -5.47
CA ALA A 123 -4.96 13.38 -5.04
C ALA A 123 -4.26 14.14 -6.17
N GLY A 124 -3.47 13.45 -7.01
CA GLY A 124 -3.07 13.90 -8.33
C GLY A 124 -2.08 15.07 -8.37
N ASN A 125 -1.16 15.17 -7.41
CA ASN A 125 -0.09 16.17 -7.43
C ASN A 125 1.31 15.53 -7.38
N ILE A 126 2.34 16.31 -7.63
CA ILE A 126 3.73 15.83 -7.74
C ILE A 126 4.18 15.11 -6.46
N LEU A 127 3.83 15.66 -5.28
CA LEU A 127 4.27 15.13 -4.00
C LEU A 127 3.61 13.78 -3.69
N THR A 128 2.30 13.66 -4.00
CA THR A 128 1.59 12.38 -3.84
C THR A 128 2.08 11.31 -4.81
N PHE A 129 2.41 11.67 -6.05
CA PHE A 129 2.96 10.72 -7.02
C PHE A 129 4.37 10.28 -6.64
N GLN A 130 5.20 11.18 -6.10
CA GLN A 130 6.51 10.83 -5.56
C GLN A 130 6.38 9.89 -4.36
N GLY A 131 5.50 10.21 -3.42
CA GLY A 131 5.18 9.34 -2.28
C GLY A 131 4.68 7.96 -2.71
N LEU A 132 3.81 7.92 -3.71
CA LEU A 132 3.30 6.70 -4.31
C LEU A 132 4.42 5.81 -4.87
N MET A 133 5.39 6.37 -5.59
CA MET A 133 6.52 5.61 -6.14
C MET A 133 7.36 4.99 -5.03
N ILE A 134 7.71 5.78 -4.03
CA ILE A 134 8.45 5.27 -2.85
C ILE A 134 7.63 4.20 -2.12
N MET A 135 6.33 4.43 -1.93
CA MET A 135 5.44 3.49 -1.25
C MET A 135 5.33 2.16 -1.99
N MET A 136 5.21 2.16 -3.32
CA MET A 136 5.18 0.93 -4.12
C MET A 136 6.46 0.10 -3.94
N LEU A 137 7.63 0.74 -3.98
CA LEU A 137 8.91 0.08 -3.82
C LEU A 137 9.11 -0.43 -2.38
N ALA A 138 8.92 0.45 -1.39
CA ALA A 138 9.13 0.13 0.01
C ALA A 138 8.17 -0.95 0.52
N HIS A 139 6.86 -0.81 0.22
CA HIS A 139 5.89 -1.85 0.54
C HIS A 139 6.19 -3.16 -0.21
N GLY A 140 6.70 -3.08 -1.45
CA GLY A 140 7.13 -4.26 -2.20
C GLY A 140 8.21 -5.05 -1.44
N LEU A 141 9.25 -4.37 -1.00
CA LEU A 141 10.37 -4.97 -0.26
C LEU A 141 9.94 -5.47 1.13
N SER A 142 9.21 -4.65 1.90
CA SER A 142 8.81 -5.00 3.26
C SER A 142 7.82 -6.17 3.29
N SER A 143 6.81 -6.16 2.40
CA SER A 143 5.83 -7.24 2.32
C SER A 143 6.45 -8.54 1.81
N ALA A 144 7.30 -8.48 0.78
CA ALA A 144 8.02 -9.65 0.29
C ALA A 144 8.87 -10.29 1.39
N ALA A 145 9.64 -9.48 2.12
CA ALA A 145 10.46 -9.96 3.24
C ALA A 145 9.61 -10.60 4.35
N LEU A 146 8.49 -9.99 4.71
CA LEU A 146 7.58 -10.56 5.73
C LEU A 146 6.92 -11.88 5.28
N PHE A 147 6.57 -12.02 3.99
CA PHE A 147 6.08 -13.29 3.47
C PHE A 147 7.19 -14.35 3.41
N ILE A 148 8.44 -13.99 3.07
CA ILE A 148 9.59 -14.90 3.18
C ILE A 148 9.73 -15.37 4.63
N MET A 149 9.70 -14.46 5.59
CA MET A 149 9.81 -14.78 7.01
C MET A 149 8.65 -15.65 7.50
N SER A 150 7.42 -15.39 7.03
CA SER A 150 6.29 -16.27 7.32
C SER A 150 6.53 -17.71 6.86
N GLY A 151 7.16 -17.89 5.70
CA GLY A 151 7.59 -19.21 5.22
C GLY A 151 8.67 -19.84 6.08
N GLN A 152 9.69 -19.07 6.45
CA GLN A 152 10.79 -19.50 7.31
C GLN A 152 10.31 -19.90 8.72
N ILE A 153 9.34 -19.17 9.28
CA ILE A 153 8.71 -19.52 10.54
C ILE A 153 7.92 -20.83 10.37
N TYR A 154 7.16 -20.96 9.28
CA TYR A 154 6.39 -22.17 9.01
C TYR A 154 7.26 -23.43 8.84
N GLU A 155 8.41 -23.32 8.18
CA GLU A 155 9.37 -24.43 8.04
C GLU A 155 9.92 -24.92 9.41
N ARG A 156 9.96 -24.03 10.41
CA ARG A 156 10.47 -24.33 11.75
C ARG A 156 9.40 -24.76 12.73
N LEU A 157 8.24 -24.10 12.69
CA LEU A 157 7.15 -24.32 13.64
C LEU A 157 6.02 -25.20 13.09
N HIS A 158 5.97 -25.44 11.78
CA HIS A 158 4.89 -26.13 11.07
C HIS A 158 3.49 -25.56 11.36
N THR A 159 3.42 -24.31 11.84
CA THR A 159 2.18 -23.57 12.07
C THR A 159 2.29 -22.12 11.58
N ARG A 160 1.17 -21.55 11.20
CA ARG A 160 1.01 -20.12 10.88
C ARG A 160 0.09 -19.43 11.86
N ASP A 161 -0.51 -20.18 12.80
CA ASP A 161 -1.39 -19.63 13.82
C ASP A 161 -0.59 -18.90 14.89
N LEU A 162 -0.76 -17.58 14.93
CA LEU A 162 -0.08 -16.71 15.89
C LEU A 162 -0.42 -17.02 17.37
N ARG A 163 -1.54 -17.70 17.63
CA ARG A 163 -1.92 -18.13 18.99
C ARG A 163 -1.09 -19.30 19.49
N LEU A 164 -0.59 -20.08 18.54
CA LEU A 164 0.27 -21.24 18.84
C LEU A 164 1.74 -20.86 18.82
N MET A 165 2.12 -19.69 18.33
CA MET A 165 3.49 -19.16 18.36
C MET A 165 3.79 -18.56 19.73
N GLY A 166 5.07 -18.32 20.01
CA GLY A 166 5.54 -17.63 21.20
C GLY A 166 6.97 -17.99 21.55
N GLY A 167 7.65 -17.12 22.28
CA GLY A 167 8.98 -17.39 22.82
C GLY A 167 10.11 -17.56 21.80
N LEU A 168 9.90 -17.20 20.52
CA LEU A 168 10.94 -17.35 19.49
C LEU A 168 12.18 -16.48 19.78
N ARG A 169 12.02 -15.35 20.47
CA ARG A 169 13.14 -14.48 20.85
C ARG A 169 14.13 -15.16 21.82
N GLY A 170 13.65 -16.05 22.66
CA GLY A 170 14.49 -16.80 23.60
C GLY A 170 15.23 -17.98 22.96
N GLN A 171 14.83 -18.41 21.77
CA GLN A 171 15.35 -19.61 21.12
C GLN A 171 16.20 -19.30 19.88
N LEU A 172 15.93 -18.18 19.20
CA LEU A 172 16.56 -17.76 17.95
C LEU A 172 17.12 -16.36 18.08
N GLN A 173 18.15 -16.03 17.31
CA GLN A 173 18.81 -14.72 17.34
C GLN A 173 18.52 -13.87 16.11
N TYR A 174 18.71 -14.41 14.90
CA TYR A 174 18.58 -13.66 13.66
C TYR A 174 17.13 -13.50 13.23
N LEU A 175 16.32 -14.54 13.31
CA LEU A 175 14.92 -14.50 12.88
C LEU A 175 14.11 -13.45 13.64
N PRO A 176 14.16 -13.33 14.99
CA PRO A 176 13.45 -12.29 15.70
C PRO A 176 13.92 -10.88 15.35
N PHE A 177 15.24 -10.69 15.11
CA PHE A 177 15.79 -9.40 14.70
C PHE A 177 15.20 -8.93 13.38
N PHE A 178 15.23 -9.77 12.34
CA PHE A 178 14.67 -9.43 11.04
C PHE A 178 13.15 -9.24 11.09
N LEU A 179 12.43 -10.06 11.86
CA LEU A 179 10.99 -9.91 11.99
C LEU A 179 10.63 -8.54 12.60
N MET A 180 11.30 -8.15 13.68
CA MET A 180 11.11 -6.82 14.28
C MET A 180 11.43 -5.70 13.29
N PHE A 181 12.54 -5.82 12.55
CA PHE A 181 12.95 -4.84 11.55
C PHE A 181 11.90 -4.66 10.43
N PHE A 182 11.42 -5.76 9.84
CA PHE A 182 10.45 -5.66 8.74
C PHE A 182 9.05 -5.29 9.22
N VAL A 183 8.67 -5.65 10.44
CA VAL A 183 7.44 -5.12 11.04
C VAL A 183 7.58 -3.63 11.32
N ALA A 184 8.72 -3.15 11.83
CA ALA A 184 8.98 -1.72 11.97
C ALA A 184 8.89 -0.98 10.62
N ALA A 185 9.42 -1.59 9.54
CA ALA A 185 9.26 -1.04 8.19
C ALA A 185 7.79 -1.01 7.75
N LEU A 186 7.03 -2.10 7.99
CA LEU A 186 5.62 -2.19 7.65
C LEU A 186 4.76 -1.13 8.36
N VAL A 187 5.06 -0.83 9.61
CA VAL A 187 4.32 0.16 10.44
C VAL A 187 4.72 1.61 10.13
N GLY A 188 5.69 1.81 9.25
CA GLY A 188 6.15 3.15 8.86
C GLY A 188 7.02 3.82 9.94
N VAL A 189 8.03 3.13 10.49
CA VAL A 189 8.99 3.75 11.40
C VAL A 189 9.90 4.71 10.61
N PRO A 190 10.13 5.96 11.12
CA PRO A 190 11.03 6.91 10.50
C PRO A 190 12.43 6.34 10.23
N GLY A 191 12.99 6.66 9.05
CA GLY A 191 14.26 6.09 8.57
C GLY A 191 14.10 4.89 7.65
N LEU A 192 12.86 4.40 7.43
CA LEU A 192 12.53 3.32 6.51
C LEU A 192 11.61 3.79 5.39
N GLY A 193 11.69 3.12 4.23
CA GLY A 193 11.05 3.60 3.01
C GLY A 193 9.53 3.76 3.09
N ASN A 194 8.81 2.90 3.80
CA ASN A 194 7.35 3.00 3.93
C ASN A 194 6.94 4.32 4.59
N PHE A 195 7.67 4.77 5.64
CA PHE A 195 7.43 6.06 6.28
C PHE A 195 7.50 7.21 5.28
N ILE A 196 8.54 7.25 4.45
CA ILE A 196 8.71 8.31 3.46
C ILE A 196 7.55 8.31 2.46
N GLY A 197 7.14 7.12 1.98
CA GLY A 197 6.00 6.98 1.08
C GLY A 197 4.70 7.50 1.68
N GLU A 198 4.34 7.05 2.88
CA GLU A 198 3.13 7.48 3.59
C GLU A 198 3.16 8.97 3.91
N PHE A 199 4.29 9.48 4.41
CA PHE A 199 4.45 10.88 4.76
C PHE A 199 4.28 11.81 3.56
N LEU A 200 4.91 11.50 2.42
CA LEU A 200 4.76 12.29 1.19
C LEU A 200 3.32 12.24 0.65
N ILE A 201 2.67 11.08 0.73
CA ILE A 201 1.26 10.94 0.34
C ILE A 201 0.36 11.81 1.22
N LEU A 202 0.50 11.75 2.53
CA LEU A 202 -0.29 12.56 3.46
C LEU A 202 -0.03 14.05 3.27
N MET A 203 1.24 14.47 3.21
CA MET A 203 1.59 15.88 3.00
C MET A 203 1.06 16.42 1.67
N GLY A 204 1.18 15.64 0.59
CA GLY A 204 0.70 16.05 -0.72
C GLY A 204 -0.83 16.07 -0.83
N SER A 205 -1.52 15.14 -0.16
CA SER A 205 -2.99 15.08 -0.19
C SER A 205 -3.64 16.15 0.66
N PHE A 206 -2.96 16.66 1.69
CA PHE A 206 -3.54 17.55 2.69
C PHE A 206 -4.12 18.85 2.11
N ASN A 207 -3.45 19.46 1.15
CA ASN A 207 -3.90 20.73 0.57
C ASN A 207 -5.23 20.62 -0.19
N LYS A 208 -5.46 19.48 -0.85
CA LYS A 208 -6.67 19.26 -1.67
C LYS A 208 -7.77 18.52 -0.91
N TYR A 209 -7.39 17.59 -0.06
CA TYR A 209 -8.30 16.70 0.67
C TYR A 209 -7.99 16.64 2.17
N PRO A 210 -8.08 17.77 2.92
CA PRO A 210 -7.63 17.81 4.32
C PRO A 210 -8.38 16.82 5.21
N VAL A 211 -9.69 16.72 5.09
CA VAL A 211 -10.51 15.80 5.92
C VAL A 211 -10.12 14.34 5.67
N PHE A 212 -10.02 13.95 4.41
CA PHE A 212 -9.65 12.58 4.05
C PHE A 212 -8.21 12.24 4.48
N THR A 213 -7.31 13.21 4.41
CA THR A 213 -5.92 13.04 4.84
C THR A 213 -5.79 12.91 6.36
N ILE A 214 -6.54 13.71 7.13
CA ILE A 214 -6.59 13.58 8.59
C ILE A 214 -7.13 12.20 8.97
N LEU A 215 -8.22 11.76 8.34
CA LEU A 215 -8.75 10.42 8.58
C LEU A 215 -7.70 9.35 8.24
N ALA A 216 -7.06 9.44 7.07
CA ALA A 216 -6.01 8.49 6.68
C ALA A 216 -4.86 8.44 7.70
N SER A 217 -4.46 9.58 8.28
CA SER A 217 -3.37 9.62 9.27
C SER A 217 -3.71 8.87 10.58
N ILE A 218 -4.98 8.81 10.97
CA ILE A 218 -5.42 8.04 12.15
C ILE A 218 -5.12 6.54 11.98
N SER A 219 -5.12 6.03 10.75
CA SER A 219 -4.84 4.62 10.48
C SER A 219 -3.43 4.19 10.84
N LEU A 220 -2.47 5.12 10.94
CA LEU A 220 -1.10 4.84 11.38
C LEU A 220 -1.07 4.27 12.82
N VAL A 221 -2.02 4.68 13.66
CA VAL A 221 -2.20 4.11 15.01
C VAL A 221 -2.59 2.64 14.91
N PHE A 222 -3.52 2.31 14.02
CA PHE A 222 -3.92 0.91 13.79
C PHE A 222 -2.78 0.08 13.20
N ALA A 223 -1.92 0.72 12.37
CA ALA A 223 -0.71 0.07 11.86
C ALA A 223 0.21 -0.33 13.01
N GLY A 224 0.45 0.57 13.97
CA GLY A 224 1.18 0.25 15.19
C GLY A 224 0.58 -0.94 15.96
N LEU A 225 -0.75 -0.98 16.10
CA LEU A 225 -1.44 -2.03 16.84
C LEU A 225 -1.27 -3.42 16.21
N TYR A 226 -1.54 -3.59 14.91
CA TYR A 226 -1.36 -4.92 14.28
C TYR A 226 0.11 -5.33 14.21
N GLY A 227 1.04 -4.38 14.03
CA GLY A 227 2.47 -4.67 14.06
C GLY A 227 2.94 -5.15 15.43
N LEU A 228 2.52 -4.49 16.50
CA LEU A 228 2.82 -4.91 17.88
C LEU A 228 2.22 -6.29 18.21
N ILE A 229 1.00 -6.57 17.76
CA ILE A 229 0.39 -7.88 17.96
C ILE A 229 1.17 -8.97 17.26
N LEU A 230 1.60 -8.73 16.01
CA LEU A 230 2.41 -9.69 15.26
C LEU A 230 3.71 -9.98 16.01
N ILE A 231 4.42 -8.94 16.44
CA ILE A 231 5.68 -9.09 17.22
C ILE A 231 5.42 -9.80 18.54
N HIS A 232 4.40 -9.36 19.29
CA HIS A 232 4.11 -9.91 20.61
C HIS A 232 3.76 -11.40 20.53
N ARG A 233 2.85 -11.78 19.63
CA ARG A 233 2.40 -13.17 19.51
C ARG A 233 3.48 -14.10 18.95
N ALA A 234 4.30 -13.64 18.01
CA ALA A 234 5.32 -14.48 17.38
C ALA A 234 6.60 -14.58 18.22
N LEU A 235 7.07 -13.48 18.81
CA LEU A 235 8.39 -13.42 19.43
C LEU A 235 8.38 -13.51 20.94
N PHE A 236 7.35 -12.95 21.59
CA PHE A 236 7.26 -12.83 23.03
C PHE A 236 6.20 -13.81 23.58
N GLY A 237 6.12 -13.93 24.89
CA GLY A 237 5.25 -14.86 25.59
C GLY A 237 5.93 -16.20 25.85
N GLU A 238 5.20 -17.08 26.50
CA GLU A 238 5.69 -18.43 26.76
C GLU A 238 5.50 -19.33 25.53
N PRO A 239 6.51 -20.17 25.21
CA PRO A 239 6.35 -21.14 24.13
C PRO A 239 5.20 -22.09 24.45
N ASN A 240 4.31 -22.34 23.49
CA ASN A 240 3.17 -23.23 23.69
C ASN A 240 3.65 -24.63 24.12
N PRO A 241 3.13 -25.18 25.24
CA PRO A 241 3.51 -26.51 25.74
C PRO A 241 3.29 -27.63 24.71
N GLU A 242 2.24 -27.53 23.89
CA GLU A 242 1.95 -28.53 22.85
C GLU A 242 3.02 -28.51 21.76
N GLN A 243 3.55 -27.33 21.43
CA GLN A 243 4.64 -27.22 20.46
C GLN A 243 5.97 -27.76 21.02
N LYS A 244 6.26 -27.56 22.31
CA LYS A 244 7.47 -28.13 22.92
C LYS A 244 7.55 -29.63 22.78
N GLN A 245 6.42 -30.32 22.74
CA GLN A 245 6.38 -31.79 22.55
C GLN A 245 6.69 -32.24 21.11
N HIS A 246 6.43 -31.37 20.11
CA HIS A 246 6.73 -31.65 18.71
C HIS A 246 8.20 -31.42 18.32
N TYR A 247 8.94 -30.62 19.10
CA TYR A 247 10.35 -30.36 18.83
C TYR A 247 11.26 -31.28 19.69
N THR A 248 11.76 -32.30 19.07
CA THR A 248 12.77 -33.21 19.66
C THR A 248 14.20 -32.61 19.57
N SER A 249 14.38 -31.52 18.82
CA SER A 249 15.68 -30.87 18.62
C SER A 249 15.55 -29.33 18.75
N PRO A 250 16.61 -28.62 19.16
CA PRO A 250 16.58 -27.16 19.20
C PRO A 250 16.32 -26.58 17.80
N LEU A 251 15.48 -25.51 17.75
CA LEU A 251 15.15 -24.84 16.51
C LEU A 251 16.42 -24.27 15.86
N LYS A 252 16.59 -24.52 14.56
CA LYS A 252 17.69 -23.94 13.79
C LYS A 252 17.36 -22.50 13.40
N ASP A 253 18.28 -21.57 13.64
CA ASP A 253 18.14 -20.18 13.22
C ASP A 253 18.30 -20.03 11.68
N LEU A 254 18.22 -18.80 11.18
CA LEU A 254 18.32 -18.49 9.77
C LEU A 254 19.70 -18.95 9.22
N SER A 255 19.68 -19.57 8.06
CA SER A 255 20.89 -19.90 7.31
C SER A 255 21.52 -18.64 6.69
N ALA A 256 22.80 -18.69 6.34
CA ALA A 256 23.48 -17.56 5.70
C ALA A 256 22.79 -17.08 4.41
N ARG A 257 22.19 -18.01 3.64
CA ARG A 257 21.43 -17.69 2.43
C ARG A 257 20.14 -16.90 2.78
N GLU A 258 19.39 -17.33 3.79
CA GLU A 258 18.16 -16.67 4.25
C GLU A 258 18.48 -15.26 4.79
N VAL A 259 19.53 -15.14 5.60
CA VAL A 259 20.02 -13.84 6.08
C VAL A 259 20.43 -12.93 4.92
N GLY A 260 21.13 -13.45 3.92
CA GLY A 260 21.55 -12.68 2.74
C GLY A 260 20.36 -12.09 1.97
N ILE A 261 19.31 -12.86 1.74
CA ILE A 261 18.09 -12.39 1.06
C ILE A 261 17.40 -11.29 1.88
N LEU A 262 17.21 -11.51 3.19
CA LEU A 262 16.58 -10.53 4.07
C LEU A 262 17.43 -9.26 4.20
N MET A 263 18.75 -9.38 4.21
CA MET A 263 19.68 -8.24 4.27
C MET A 263 19.55 -7.34 3.02
N ILE A 264 19.42 -7.93 1.82
CA ILE A 264 19.20 -7.16 0.59
C ILE A 264 17.91 -6.33 0.69
N CYS A 265 16.82 -6.94 1.16
CA CYS A 265 15.55 -6.22 1.39
C CYS A 265 15.71 -5.12 2.45
N ALA A 266 16.43 -5.39 3.54
CA ALA A 266 16.66 -4.42 4.61
C ALA A 266 17.49 -3.23 4.13
N ILE A 267 18.58 -3.46 3.38
CA ILE A 267 19.41 -2.40 2.80
C ILE A 267 18.56 -1.54 1.85
N GLY A 268 17.73 -2.15 1.00
CA GLY A 268 16.83 -1.41 0.11
C GLY A 268 15.85 -0.51 0.86
N LEU A 269 15.26 -1.00 1.97
CA LEU A 269 14.32 -0.23 2.79
C LEU A 269 14.99 0.95 3.53
N VAL A 270 16.20 0.73 4.05
CA VAL A 270 17.01 1.79 4.68
C VAL A 270 17.44 2.83 3.65
N TRP A 271 17.85 2.39 2.46
CA TRP A 271 18.21 3.31 1.38
C TRP A 271 17.03 4.19 0.96
N LEU A 272 15.84 3.59 0.73
CA LEU A 272 14.61 4.33 0.44
C LEU A 272 14.19 5.27 1.58
N GLY A 273 14.52 4.94 2.83
CA GLY A 273 14.16 5.74 3.99
C GLY A 273 15.12 6.89 4.28
N ILE A 274 16.42 6.69 4.06
CA ILE A 274 17.44 7.71 4.38
C ILE A 274 17.76 8.60 3.16
N TYR A 275 17.84 8.01 1.96
CA TYR A 275 18.19 8.71 0.74
C TYR A 275 17.22 8.38 -0.42
N PRO A 276 15.93 8.80 -0.31
CA PRO A 276 14.92 8.56 -1.33
C PRO A 276 15.20 9.33 -2.63
N GLN A 277 16.05 10.35 -2.60
CA GLN A 277 16.27 11.29 -3.70
C GLN A 277 16.65 10.59 -5.01
N THR A 278 17.46 9.54 -4.95
CA THR A 278 17.83 8.74 -6.14
C THR A 278 16.62 8.22 -6.93
N PHE A 279 15.58 7.78 -6.23
CA PHE A 279 14.36 7.26 -6.86
C PHE A 279 13.41 8.39 -7.26
N LEU A 280 13.37 9.46 -6.49
CA LEU A 280 12.57 10.65 -6.78
C LEU A 280 13.06 11.34 -8.04
N ASP A 281 14.37 11.52 -8.22
CA ASP A 281 14.95 12.16 -9.39
C ASP A 281 14.69 11.37 -10.68
N VAL A 282 14.86 10.05 -10.64
CA VAL A 282 14.58 9.16 -11.79
C VAL A 282 13.10 9.22 -12.21
N SER A 283 12.19 9.32 -11.24
CA SER A 283 10.76 9.34 -11.52
C SER A 283 10.18 10.74 -11.79
N HIS A 284 10.92 11.80 -11.46
CA HIS A 284 10.42 13.17 -11.44
C HIS A 284 9.79 13.63 -12.78
N SER A 285 10.47 13.43 -13.89
CA SER A 285 9.97 13.84 -15.21
C SER A 285 8.69 13.10 -15.62
N SER A 286 8.59 11.79 -15.29
CA SER A 286 7.40 11.00 -15.56
C SER A 286 6.23 11.43 -14.68
N MET A 287 6.49 11.74 -13.39
CA MET A 287 5.46 12.23 -12.47
C MET A 287 4.98 13.64 -12.85
N GLN A 288 5.90 14.52 -13.28
CA GLN A 288 5.54 15.84 -13.77
C GLN A 288 4.66 15.76 -15.03
N TRP A 289 4.97 14.85 -15.95
CA TRP A 289 4.13 14.61 -17.11
C TRP A 289 2.71 14.14 -16.71
N LEU A 290 2.61 13.25 -15.72
CA LEU A 290 1.32 12.79 -15.19
C LEU A 290 0.52 13.94 -14.57
N VAL A 291 1.16 14.79 -13.76
CA VAL A 291 0.50 15.97 -13.17
C VAL A 291 -0.04 16.88 -14.25
N ASN A 292 0.76 17.17 -15.27
CA ASN A 292 0.34 18.01 -16.40
C ASN A 292 -0.80 17.37 -17.23
N SER A 293 -0.90 16.04 -17.23
CA SER A 293 -1.99 15.29 -17.87
C SER A 293 -3.26 15.23 -17.01
N TYR A 294 -3.10 15.34 -15.68
CA TYR A 294 -4.16 15.36 -14.69
C TYR A 294 -4.61 16.81 -14.45
N VAL A 295 -5.09 17.48 -15.50
CA VAL A 295 -5.63 18.84 -15.38
C VAL A 295 -6.87 18.77 -14.49
N PRO A 296 -6.90 19.47 -13.34
CA PRO A 296 -8.10 19.53 -12.53
C PRO A 296 -9.20 20.16 -13.37
N VAL A 297 -10.27 19.43 -13.59
CA VAL A 297 -11.47 19.97 -14.30
C VAL A 297 -11.96 21.25 -13.65
N GLN A 298 -11.70 21.43 -12.37
CA GLN A 298 -12.02 22.63 -11.60
C GLN A 298 -11.31 23.88 -12.11
N GLU A 299 -10.00 23.84 -12.41
CA GLU A 299 -9.29 25.02 -12.96
C GLU A 299 -9.80 25.42 -14.34
N VAL A 300 -10.10 24.41 -15.19
CA VAL A 300 -10.66 24.68 -16.52
C VAL A 300 -12.09 25.20 -16.42
N VAL A 301 -12.90 24.68 -15.51
CA VAL A 301 -14.28 25.14 -15.29
C VAL A 301 -14.29 26.54 -14.67
N GLU A 302 -13.44 26.82 -13.69
CA GLU A 302 -13.32 28.16 -13.09
C GLU A 302 -12.82 29.18 -14.10
N THR A 303 -11.82 28.85 -14.91
CA THR A 303 -11.30 29.72 -15.97
C THR A 303 -12.37 29.98 -17.04
N VAL A 304 -13.11 28.97 -17.46
CA VAL A 304 -14.21 29.09 -18.43
C VAL A 304 -15.37 29.92 -17.86
N GLN A 305 -15.72 29.72 -16.58
CA GLN A 305 -16.77 30.52 -15.91
C GLN A 305 -16.35 31.98 -15.73
N GLN A 306 -15.12 32.24 -15.30
CA GLN A 306 -14.58 33.62 -15.21
C GLN A 306 -14.54 34.33 -16.55
N THR A 307 -14.13 33.60 -17.60
CA THR A 307 -14.10 34.16 -18.96
C THR A 307 -15.51 34.45 -19.50
N ALA A 308 -16.46 33.53 -19.22
CA ALA A 308 -17.87 33.73 -19.60
C ALA A 308 -18.50 34.92 -18.90
N THR A 309 -18.25 35.10 -17.60
CA THR A 309 -18.74 36.26 -16.82
C THR A 309 -18.11 37.55 -17.28
N GLN A 310 -16.84 37.54 -17.67
CA GLN A 310 -16.18 38.75 -18.25
C GLN A 310 -16.75 39.11 -19.62
N LEU A 311 -17.11 38.16 -20.45
CA LEU A 311 -17.73 38.42 -21.77
C LEU A 311 -19.15 38.93 -21.62
N GLU A 312 -19.95 38.46 -20.66
CA GLU A 312 -21.28 39.03 -20.37
C GLU A 312 -21.22 40.46 -19.89
N HIS A 313 -20.20 40.87 -19.13
CA HIS A 313 -20.01 42.24 -18.69
C HIS A 313 -19.54 43.17 -19.80
N VAL A 314 -18.89 42.68 -20.85
CA VAL A 314 -18.47 43.47 -22.03
C VAL A 314 -19.61 43.68 -23.02
N GLU A 315 -20.58 42.75 -23.11
CA GLU A 315 -21.76 42.93 -23.99
C GLU A 315 -22.84 43.87 -23.42
N ILE A 316 -22.75 44.28 -22.16
CA ILE A 316 -23.70 45.19 -21.48
C ILE A 316 -23.20 46.65 -21.45
N GLN A 317 -21.98 46.93 -21.91
CA GLN A 317 -21.44 48.26 -22.09
C GLN A 317 -21.49 48.69 -23.58
#